data_72c976c82c7e9761eaf5e2d3ae5b501a
#
_entry.id   72c976c82c7e9761eaf5e2d3ae5b501a
#
_cell.length_a   1.000
_cell.length_b   1.000
_cell.length_c   1.000
_cell.angle_alpha   90.00
_cell.angle_beta   90.00
_cell.angle_gamma   90.00
#
_symmetry.space_group_name_H-M   'P 1'
#
loop_
_entity.id
_entity.type
_entity.pdbx_description
1 polymer ?
#
loop_
_entity_poly.entity_id
_entity_poly.type
_entity_poly.pdbx_seq_one_letter_code
_entity_poly.pdbx_strand_id
1 'polypeptide(L)'
;IHVTLIPYLGASGEMKTKPTQASVKELQGMGIQPDIIVCRTERPLDPGIKDKIALFCNVPTDHVMQNLDVETLYEAPLAMEKEHLADVACKCLKLDCKTPDMEEWQTMVHTLKNLEKDVTVALVGKYTSLHDAYISVVEALKHGGLAHKSNVTIKWIPSEDLNEENADELLHDVSGILVPGGFGDRGIDGKITAIRYAREHGIPFLGLCLGMQLAIVEFARHVCGFNDAHSIELDPQTTHPVIHLMPEQDGIEDIGGTLRLGSYPCVLDKDSKAYELYGEETIHERHRHRYEVNNYYREDLQKSGMKLSGLSPDGRIVEMCELPSHPWFVATQAHPEFKSRPNRPHPLFKGFVGAALNYQDSHQ
;
A
#
# COMPACT_ATOMS: atom_id res chain seq x y z
N ILE A 1 -12.21 24.12 -8.00
CA ILE A 1 -13.11 23.02 -8.40
C ILE A 1 -13.93 22.59 -7.18
N HIS A 2 -15.27 22.50 -7.33
CA HIS A 2 -16.18 22.05 -6.29
C HIS A 2 -16.84 20.75 -6.70
N VAL A 3 -16.72 19.70 -5.88
CA VAL A 3 -17.31 18.38 -6.13
C VAL A 3 -18.63 18.26 -5.35
N THR A 4 -19.69 17.89 -6.04
CA THR A 4 -21.03 17.79 -5.45
C THR A 4 -21.71 16.46 -5.82
N LEU A 5 -22.86 16.18 -5.21
CA LEU A 5 -23.67 15.00 -5.51
C LEU A 5 -24.99 15.42 -6.18
N ILE A 6 -25.32 14.78 -7.28
CA ILE A 6 -26.65 14.85 -7.91
C ILE A 6 -27.36 13.52 -7.65
N PRO A 7 -28.22 13.43 -6.61
CA PRO A 7 -28.91 12.18 -6.31
C PRO A 7 -30.02 11.92 -7.33
N TYR A 8 -30.17 10.66 -7.71
CA TYR A 8 -31.30 10.16 -8.46
C TYR A 8 -32.34 9.56 -7.49
N LEU A 9 -33.57 10.03 -7.57
CA LEU A 9 -34.67 9.52 -6.76
C LEU A 9 -35.44 8.46 -7.56
N GLY A 10 -35.21 7.19 -7.30
CA GLY A 10 -35.85 6.08 -8.00
C GLY A 10 -37.40 6.14 -7.96
N ALA A 11 -37.97 6.58 -6.86
CA ALA A 11 -39.42 6.67 -6.71
C ALA A 11 -40.08 7.73 -7.62
N SER A 12 -39.39 8.85 -7.94
CA SER A 12 -39.91 9.89 -8.83
C SER A 12 -39.30 9.85 -10.23
N GLY A 13 -38.27 9.03 -10.47
CA GLY A 13 -37.55 8.97 -11.73
C GLY A 13 -36.76 10.24 -12.07
N GLU A 14 -36.37 11.04 -11.07
CA GLU A 14 -35.81 12.37 -11.28
C GLU A 14 -34.46 12.55 -10.58
N MET A 15 -33.57 13.30 -11.25
CA MET A 15 -32.37 13.85 -10.64
C MET A 15 -32.65 15.14 -9.88
N LYS A 16 -32.08 15.33 -8.71
CA LYS A 16 -32.27 16.52 -7.88
C LYS A 16 -31.04 17.41 -7.85
N THR A 17 -31.16 18.62 -8.42
CA THR A 17 -30.08 19.62 -8.47
C THR A 17 -30.00 20.51 -7.21
N LYS A 18 -31.04 20.51 -6.37
CA LYS A 18 -31.06 21.35 -5.15
C LYS A 18 -29.91 21.08 -4.18
N PRO A 19 -29.49 19.84 -3.91
CA PRO A 19 -28.33 19.59 -3.04
C PRO A 19 -27.06 20.26 -3.54
N THR A 20 -26.76 20.17 -4.84
CA THR A 20 -25.63 20.86 -5.48
C THR A 20 -25.75 22.37 -5.35
N GLN A 21 -26.92 22.95 -5.66
CA GLN A 21 -27.17 24.40 -5.53
C GLN A 21 -26.99 24.87 -4.08
N ALA A 22 -27.47 24.11 -3.09
CA ALA A 22 -27.29 24.43 -1.67
C ALA A 22 -25.81 24.38 -1.26
N SER A 23 -25.07 23.34 -1.67
CA SER A 23 -23.65 23.18 -1.39
C SER A 23 -22.82 24.34 -1.98
N VAL A 24 -23.08 24.71 -3.23
CA VAL A 24 -22.37 25.85 -3.87
C VAL A 24 -22.74 27.18 -3.19
N LYS A 25 -24.01 27.36 -2.81
CA LYS A 25 -24.44 28.58 -2.10
C LYS A 25 -23.76 28.71 -0.73
N GLU A 26 -23.59 27.61 -0.01
CA GLU A 26 -22.85 27.60 1.25
C GLU A 26 -21.39 28.00 1.06
N LEU A 27 -20.71 27.44 0.05
CA LEU A 27 -19.35 27.81 -0.31
C LEU A 27 -19.22 29.29 -0.68
N GLN A 28 -20.18 29.82 -1.47
CA GLN A 28 -20.25 31.25 -1.81
C GLN A 28 -20.47 32.14 -0.58
N GLY A 29 -21.26 31.66 0.41
CA GLY A 29 -21.46 32.31 1.70
C GLY A 29 -20.16 32.47 2.51
N MET A 30 -19.19 31.62 2.28
CA MET A 30 -17.84 31.71 2.86
C MET A 30 -16.89 32.60 2.03
N GLY A 31 -17.38 33.24 0.96
CA GLY A 31 -16.60 34.12 0.07
C GLY A 31 -15.82 33.38 -1.03
N ILE A 32 -16.13 32.13 -1.30
CA ILE A 32 -15.44 31.31 -2.31
C ILE A 32 -16.38 31.05 -3.49
N GLN A 33 -16.05 31.56 -4.68
CA GLN A 33 -16.72 31.25 -5.92
C GLN A 33 -16.03 30.07 -6.61
N PRO A 34 -16.71 28.94 -6.86
CA PRO A 34 -16.10 27.87 -7.66
C PRO A 34 -16.08 28.25 -9.13
N ASP A 35 -15.04 27.88 -9.85
CA ASP A 35 -14.92 28.04 -11.30
C ASP A 35 -15.48 26.84 -12.06
N ILE A 36 -15.36 25.64 -11.46
CA ILE A 36 -15.76 24.38 -12.06
C ILE A 36 -16.57 23.59 -11.02
N ILE A 37 -17.67 22.99 -11.46
CA ILE A 37 -18.50 22.11 -10.64
C ILE A 37 -18.45 20.68 -11.22
N VAL A 38 -17.98 19.73 -10.42
CA VAL A 38 -17.96 18.31 -10.77
C VAL A 38 -19.11 17.63 -10.05
N CYS A 39 -20.10 17.16 -10.80
CA CYS A 39 -21.30 16.54 -10.30
C CYS A 39 -21.16 15.02 -10.29
N ARG A 40 -20.98 14.44 -9.11
CA ARG A 40 -21.09 12.99 -8.91
C ARG A 40 -22.52 12.54 -9.12
N THR A 41 -22.72 11.52 -9.95
CA THR A 41 -24.07 11.04 -10.31
C THR A 41 -24.02 9.59 -10.79
N GLU A 42 -25.08 8.83 -10.49
CA GLU A 42 -25.25 7.44 -10.96
C GLU A 42 -25.66 7.35 -12.44
N ARG A 43 -26.21 8.44 -13.00
CA ARG A 43 -26.75 8.48 -14.37
C ARG A 43 -26.25 9.70 -15.12
N PRO A 44 -26.17 9.65 -16.46
CA PRO A 44 -25.80 10.80 -17.28
C PRO A 44 -26.70 12.01 -17.01
N LEU A 45 -26.10 13.19 -16.92
CA LEU A 45 -26.83 14.45 -16.78
C LEU A 45 -27.41 14.89 -18.13
N ASP A 46 -28.71 15.15 -18.15
CA ASP A 46 -29.32 15.81 -19.29
C ASP A 46 -28.80 17.24 -19.46
N PRO A 47 -28.69 17.77 -20.70
CA PRO A 47 -28.22 19.13 -20.94
C PRO A 47 -28.96 20.18 -20.11
N GLY A 48 -30.27 20.08 -19.96
CA GLY A 48 -31.08 20.97 -19.15
C GLY A 48 -30.75 20.95 -17.64
N ILE A 49 -30.18 19.86 -17.12
CA ILE A 49 -29.68 19.78 -15.76
C ILE A 49 -28.37 20.54 -15.64
N LYS A 50 -27.44 20.39 -16.59
CA LYS A 50 -26.18 21.15 -16.62
C LYS A 50 -26.46 22.66 -16.71
N ASP A 51 -27.34 23.09 -17.61
CA ASP A 51 -27.74 24.50 -17.75
C ASP A 51 -28.35 25.07 -16.46
N LYS A 52 -29.20 24.30 -15.81
CA LYS A 52 -29.81 24.67 -14.52
C LYS A 52 -28.77 24.84 -13.42
N ILE A 53 -27.80 23.93 -13.32
CA ILE A 53 -26.71 24.05 -12.34
C ILE A 53 -25.85 25.27 -12.66
N ALA A 54 -25.47 25.45 -13.92
CA ALA A 54 -24.67 26.58 -14.38
C ALA A 54 -25.33 27.91 -13.98
N LEU A 55 -26.63 28.06 -14.27
CA LEU A 55 -27.41 29.25 -13.95
C LEU A 55 -27.44 29.52 -12.43
N PHE A 56 -27.81 28.52 -11.61
CA PHE A 56 -27.97 28.71 -10.17
C PHE A 56 -26.68 28.81 -9.38
N CYS A 57 -25.58 28.29 -9.94
CA CYS A 57 -24.26 28.30 -9.32
C CYS A 57 -23.34 29.37 -9.89
N ASN A 58 -23.82 30.17 -10.86
CA ASN A 58 -23.07 31.26 -11.50
C ASN A 58 -21.73 30.79 -12.11
N VAL A 59 -21.79 29.73 -12.91
CA VAL A 59 -20.64 29.20 -13.70
C VAL A 59 -21.09 29.01 -15.15
N PRO A 60 -20.17 29.00 -16.14
CA PRO A 60 -20.47 28.61 -17.51
C PRO A 60 -20.99 27.17 -17.58
N THR A 61 -21.84 26.84 -18.57
CA THR A 61 -22.39 25.49 -18.71
C THR A 61 -21.29 24.45 -19.02
N ASP A 62 -20.29 24.83 -19.79
CA ASP A 62 -19.11 23.99 -20.09
C ASP A 62 -18.18 23.78 -18.87
N HIS A 63 -18.40 24.48 -17.76
CA HIS A 63 -17.73 24.27 -16.49
C HIS A 63 -18.50 23.34 -15.54
N VAL A 64 -19.67 22.84 -15.95
CA VAL A 64 -20.45 21.82 -15.20
C VAL A 64 -20.17 20.44 -15.79
N MET A 65 -19.43 19.64 -15.06
CA MET A 65 -18.99 18.33 -15.50
C MET A 65 -19.69 17.23 -14.73
N GLN A 66 -20.02 16.13 -15.41
CA GLN A 66 -20.51 14.94 -14.74
C GLN A 66 -19.36 14.01 -14.39
N ASN A 67 -19.45 13.37 -13.25
CA ASN A 67 -18.61 12.26 -12.85
C ASN A 67 -19.51 11.07 -12.52
N LEU A 68 -19.69 10.22 -13.51
CA LEU A 68 -20.49 9.00 -13.37
C LEU A 68 -19.80 7.99 -12.49
N ASP A 69 -20.59 7.14 -11.84
CA ASP A 69 -20.06 5.96 -11.19
C ASP A 69 -19.39 5.07 -12.23
N VAL A 70 -18.25 4.54 -11.87
CA VAL A 70 -17.37 3.75 -12.72
C VAL A 70 -17.14 2.37 -12.09
N GLU A 71 -16.80 1.39 -12.90
CA GLU A 71 -16.54 0.02 -12.45
C GLU A 71 -15.27 -0.05 -11.59
N THR A 72 -14.26 0.73 -11.97
CA THR A 72 -13.04 0.90 -11.18
C THR A 72 -12.69 2.38 -11.04
N LEU A 73 -12.19 2.78 -9.85
CA LEU A 73 -11.77 4.17 -9.61
C LEU A 73 -10.74 4.68 -10.62
N TYR A 74 -9.98 3.80 -11.23
CA TYR A 74 -8.99 4.16 -12.25
C TYR A 74 -9.60 4.58 -13.60
N GLU A 75 -10.90 4.39 -13.81
CA GLU A 75 -11.62 4.97 -14.97
C GLU A 75 -11.97 6.44 -14.77
N ALA A 76 -12.02 6.93 -13.53
CA ALA A 76 -12.44 8.30 -13.24
C ALA A 76 -11.58 9.36 -13.98
N PRO A 77 -10.24 9.26 -14.09
CA PRO A 77 -9.45 10.17 -14.91
C PRO A 77 -9.87 10.19 -16.38
N LEU A 78 -10.18 9.02 -16.96
CA LEU A 78 -10.64 8.91 -18.36
C LEU A 78 -12.02 9.53 -18.54
N ALA A 79 -12.91 9.37 -17.55
CA ALA A 79 -14.23 9.99 -17.56
C ALA A 79 -14.13 11.51 -17.46
N MET A 80 -13.23 12.03 -16.63
CA MET A 80 -13.00 13.47 -16.50
C MET A 80 -12.36 14.08 -17.76
N GLU A 81 -11.49 13.34 -18.45
CA GLU A 81 -10.92 13.80 -19.71
C GLU A 81 -11.98 13.89 -20.81
N LYS A 82 -12.95 12.96 -20.88
CA LYS A 82 -14.11 13.04 -21.77
C LYS A 82 -15.00 14.27 -21.52
N GLU A 83 -15.02 14.77 -20.29
CA GLU A 83 -15.71 16.01 -19.88
C GLU A 83 -14.83 17.24 -20.08
N HIS A 84 -13.62 17.13 -20.65
CA HIS A 84 -12.65 18.21 -20.90
C HIS A 84 -12.19 18.95 -19.62
N LEU A 85 -12.12 18.23 -18.48
CA LEU A 85 -11.74 18.85 -17.20
C LEU A 85 -10.36 19.53 -17.29
N ALA A 86 -9.38 18.88 -17.94
CA ALA A 86 -8.02 19.41 -18.07
C ALA A 86 -8.02 20.73 -18.86
N ASP A 87 -8.72 20.78 -19.99
CA ASP A 87 -8.78 21.98 -20.86
C ASP A 87 -9.43 23.15 -20.14
N VAL A 88 -10.57 22.91 -19.46
CA VAL A 88 -11.29 23.95 -18.70
C VAL A 88 -10.46 24.42 -17.51
N ALA A 89 -9.81 23.53 -16.78
CA ALA A 89 -8.95 23.89 -15.67
C ALA A 89 -7.75 24.73 -16.12
N CYS A 90 -7.07 24.33 -17.20
CA CYS A 90 -5.97 25.12 -17.77
C CYS A 90 -6.44 26.51 -18.22
N LYS A 91 -7.60 26.60 -18.86
CA LYS A 91 -8.22 27.88 -19.24
C LYS A 91 -8.49 28.78 -18.04
N CYS A 92 -9.08 28.25 -16.97
CA CYS A 92 -9.33 29.01 -15.73
C CYS A 92 -8.04 29.49 -15.07
N LEU A 93 -7.00 28.67 -15.10
CA LEU A 93 -5.67 29.00 -14.54
C LEU A 93 -4.79 29.82 -15.48
N LYS A 94 -5.26 30.12 -16.71
CA LYS A 94 -4.50 30.83 -17.77
C LYS A 94 -3.17 30.13 -18.09
N LEU A 95 -3.19 28.79 -18.11
CA LEU A 95 -2.05 27.97 -18.47
C LEU A 95 -2.19 27.54 -19.95
N ASP A 96 -1.06 27.59 -20.68
CA ASP A 96 -0.98 26.99 -22.02
C ASP A 96 -0.55 25.53 -21.85
N CYS A 97 -1.51 24.63 -21.98
CA CYS A 97 -1.31 23.21 -21.76
C CYS A 97 -1.61 22.42 -23.05
N LYS A 98 -0.84 21.35 -23.26
CA LYS A 98 -1.15 20.38 -24.31
C LYS A 98 -2.27 19.45 -23.83
N THR A 99 -3.02 18.90 -24.77
CA THR A 99 -3.96 17.80 -24.49
C THR A 99 -3.24 16.66 -23.78
N PRO A 100 -3.79 16.16 -22.67
CA PRO A 100 -3.19 15.04 -21.95
C PRO A 100 -3.07 13.80 -22.82
N ASP A 101 -1.91 13.13 -22.76
CA ASP A 101 -1.74 11.79 -23.31
C ASP A 101 -2.25 10.77 -22.29
N MET A 102 -3.34 10.10 -22.63
CA MET A 102 -3.99 9.11 -21.76
C MET A 102 -3.83 7.67 -22.28
N GLU A 103 -2.98 7.41 -23.28
CA GLU A 103 -2.86 6.09 -23.90
C GLU A 103 -2.38 5.01 -22.92
N GLU A 104 -1.33 5.32 -22.13
CA GLU A 104 -0.84 4.41 -21.08
C GLU A 104 -1.93 4.12 -20.04
N TRP A 105 -2.67 5.16 -19.65
CA TRP A 105 -3.74 5.02 -18.64
C TRP A 105 -4.93 4.21 -19.19
N GLN A 106 -5.32 4.41 -20.44
CA GLN A 106 -6.35 3.62 -21.11
C GLN A 106 -5.96 2.14 -21.20
N THR A 107 -4.71 1.87 -21.60
CA THR A 107 -4.17 0.50 -21.67
C THR A 107 -4.18 -0.17 -20.29
N MET A 108 -3.79 0.54 -19.26
CA MET A 108 -3.80 0.06 -17.88
C MET A 108 -5.22 -0.27 -17.40
N VAL A 109 -6.20 0.62 -17.62
CA VAL A 109 -7.60 0.37 -17.26
C VAL A 109 -8.18 -0.80 -18.06
N HIS A 110 -7.85 -0.91 -19.34
CA HIS A 110 -8.26 -2.06 -20.15
C HIS A 110 -7.72 -3.38 -19.59
N THR A 111 -6.44 -3.41 -19.21
CA THR A 111 -5.82 -4.58 -18.59
C THR A 111 -6.51 -4.95 -17.27
N LEU A 112 -6.79 -3.95 -16.42
CA LEU A 112 -7.47 -4.18 -15.15
C LEU A 112 -8.87 -4.82 -15.30
N LYS A 113 -9.59 -4.48 -16.38
CA LYS A 113 -10.90 -5.07 -16.69
C LYS A 113 -10.83 -6.46 -17.30
N ASN A 114 -9.65 -6.88 -17.76
CA ASN A 114 -9.44 -8.15 -18.45
C ASN A 114 -8.27 -8.93 -17.82
N LEU A 115 -8.32 -9.11 -16.50
CA LEU A 115 -7.32 -9.91 -15.79
C LEU A 115 -7.50 -11.39 -16.14
N GLU A 116 -6.38 -12.10 -16.31
CA GLU A 116 -6.35 -13.46 -16.87
C GLU A 116 -6.14 -14.53 -15.79
N LYS A 117 -5.60 -14.16 -14.63
CA LYS A 117 -5.21 -15.05 -13.55
C LYS A 117 -5.76 -14.56 -12.22
N ASP A 118 -5.84 -15.47 -11.27
CA ASP A 118 -6.14 -15.18 -9.86
C ASP A 118 -5.04 -15.74 -8.97
N VAL A 119 -4.68 -14.99 -7.92
CA VAL A 119 -3.75 -15.44 -6.89
C VAL A 119 -4.25 -15.04 -5.51
N THR A 120 -4.17 -15.94 -4.54
CA THR A 120 -4.59 -15.68 -3.17
C THR A 120 -3.38 -15.40 -2.29
N VAL A 121 -3.41 -14.27 -1.58
CA VAL A 121 -2.38 -13.81 -0.66
C VAL A 121 -2.98 -13.61 0.73
N ALA A 122 -2.36 -14.18 1.76
CA ALA A 122 -2.72 -13.87 3.14
C ALA A 122 -2.15 -12.51 3.56
N LEU A 123 -3.01 -11.66 4.14
CA LEU A 123 -2.60 -10.47 4.87
C LEU A 123 -2.83 -10.75 6.37
N VAL A 124 -1.73 -10.95 7.11
CA VAL A 124 -1.77 -11.28 8.53
C VAL A 124 -1.58 -10.03 9.37
N GLY A 125 -2.65 -9.51 9.93
CA GLY A 125 -2.66 -8.23 10.63
C GLY A 125 -3.65 -8.16 11.79
N LYS A 126 -3.63 -7.05 12.54
CA LYS A 126 -4.53 -6.87 13.69
C LYS A 126 -5.82 -6.10 13.39
N TYR A 127 -5.90 -5.42 12.25
CA TYR A 127 -7.08 -4.61 11.85
C TYR A 127 -7.81 -5.23 10.65
N THR A 128 -7.86 -6.55 10.58
CA THR A 128 -8.42 -7.28 9.44
C THR A 128 -9.94 -7.14 9.29
N SER A 129 -10.65 -6.76 10.35
CA SER A 129 -12.08 -6.38 10.29
C SER A 129 -12.32 -4.97 9.76
N LEU A 130 -11.29 -4.11 9.76
CA LEU A 130 -11.34 -2.74 9.24
C LEU A 130 -10.39 -2.63 8.05
N HIS A 131 -10.85 -3.06 6.88
CA HIS A 131 -10.02 -3.16 5.66
C HIS A 131 -9.35 -1.83 5.28
N ASP A 132 -9.99 -0.69 5.57
CA ASP A 132 -9.44 0.64 5.30
C ASP A 132 -8.12 0.92 6.02
N ALA A 133 -7.84 0.24 7.14
CA ALA A 133 -6.58 0.37 7.85
C ALA A 133 -5.37 -0.07 7.00
N TYR A 134 -5.60 -0.94 6.02
CA TYR A 134 -4.57 -1.48 5.13
C TYR A 134 -4.77 -1.09 3.67
N ILE A 135 -5.58 -0.07 3.38
CA ILE A 135 -5.95 0.31 2.00
C ILE A 135 -4.73 0.50 1.09
N SER A 136 -3.66 1.13 1.58
CA SER A 136 -2.44 1.34 0.78
C SER A 136 -1.72 0.02 0.45
N VAL A 137 -1.71 -0.94 1.37
CA VAL A 137 -1.15 -2.28 1.15
C VAL A 137 -1.98 -3.05 0.13
N VAL A 138 -3.32 -3.01 0.30
CA VAL A 138 -4.29 -3.63 -0.63
C VAL A 138 -4.11 -3.09 -2.04
N GLU A 139 -4.06 -1.76 -2.19
CA GLU A 139 -3.86 -1.15 -3.50
C GLU A 139 -2.48 -1.49 -4.08
N ALA A 140 -1.42 -1.50 -3.26
CA ALA A 140 -0.09 -1.89 -3.73
C ALA A 140 -0.03 -3.37 -4.20
N LEU A 141 -0.74 -4.28 -3.53
CA LEU A 141 -0.90 -5.67 -3.98
C LEU A 141 -1.65 -5.75 -5.32
N LYS A 142 -2.76 -5.01 -5.47
CA LYS A 142 -3.50 -4.93 -6.74
C LYS A 142 -2.65 -4.35 -7.88
N HIS A 143 -1.82 -3.32 -7.58
CA HIS A 143 -0.89 -2.78 -8.56
C HIS A 143 0.14 -3.83 -9.00
N GLY A 144 0.66 -4.62 -8.05
CA GLY A 144 1.53 -5.77 -8.35
C GLY A 144 0.83 -6.81 -9.22
N GLY A 145 -0.42 -7.13 -8.90
CA GLY A 145 -1.27 -8.03 -9.69
C GLY A 145 -1.48 -7.53 -11.11
N LEU A 146 -1.82 -6.26 -11.26
CA LEU A 146 -2.03 -5.62 -12.56
C LEU A 146 -0.79 -5.76 -13.48
N ALA A 147 0.42 -5.62 -12.93
CA ALA A 147 1.64 -5.82 -13.69
C ALA A 147 1.84 -7.24 -14.22
N HIS A 148 1.16 -8.22 -13.61
CA HIS A 148 1.15 -9.63 -14.02
C HIS A 148 -0.17 -10.05 -14.65
N LYS A 149 -1.08 -9.10 -14.95
CA LYS A 149 -2.45 -9.34 -15.47
C LYS A 149 -3.24 -10.31 -14.58
N SER A 150 -3.04 -10.21 -13.27
CA SER A 150 -3.61 -11.09 -12.26
C SER A 150 -4.45 -10.33 -11.26
N ASN A 151 -5.60 -10.88 -10.91
CA ASN A 151 -6.38 -10.45 -9.75
C ASN A 151 -5.72 -10.99 -8.48
N VAL A 152 -5.58 -10.15 -7.46
CA VAL A 152 -5.06 -10.54 -6.16
C VAL A 152 -6.20 -10.59 -5.15
N THR A 153 -6.57 -11.80 -4.77
CA THR A 153 -7.52 -12.06 -3.69
C THR A 153 -6.81 -12.02 -2.36
N ILE A 154 -7.29 -11.22 -1.43
CA ILE A 154 -6.68 -11.07 -0.10
C ILE A 154 -7.46 -11.92 0.90
N LYS A 155 -6.79 -12.93 1.47
CA LYS A 155 -7.27 -13.69 2.62
C LYS A 155 -6.86 -12.92 3.89
N TRP A 156 -7.84 -12.33 4.54
CA TRP A 156 -7.65 -11.57 5.76
C TRP A 156 -7.52 -12.50 6.96
N ILE A 157 -6.38 -12.47 7.64
CA ILE A 157 -6.12 -13.32 8.80
C ILE A 157 -5.86 -12.43 10.02
N PRO A 158 -6.78 -12.44 11.01
CA PRO A 158 -6.54 -11.79 12.28
C PRO A 158 -5.33 -12.44 12.97
N SER A 159 -4.28 -11.67 13.20
CA SER A 159 -3.07 -12.22 13.82
C SER A 159 -3.27 -12.70 15.26
N GLU A 160 -4.35 -12.28 15.92
CA GLU A 160 -4.71 -12.73 17.26
C GLU A 160 -5.29 -14.16 17.27
N ASP A 161 -5.88 -14.60 16.15
CA ASP A 161 -6.51 -15.90 16.01
C ASP A 161 -5.54 -16.97 15.49
N LEU A 162 -4.36 -16.56 14.99
CA LEU A 162 -3.38 -17.45 14.40
C LEU A 162 -2.39 -17.97 15.44
N ASN A 163 -2.22 -19.28 15.49
CA ASN A 163 -1.28 -19.98 16.36
C ASN A 163 -0.68 -21.20 15.64
N GLU A 164 0.25 -21.91 16.27
CA GLU A 164 0.92 -23.08 15.68
C GLU A 164 -0.04 -24.25 15.37
N GLU A 165 -1.15 -24.39 16.12
CA GLU A 165 -2.10 -25.50 15.96
C GLU A 165 -2.99 -25.30 14.73
N ASN A 166 -3.33 -24.05 14.37
CA ASN A 166 -4.25 -23.73 13.27
C ASN A 166 -3.55 -23.09 12.05
N ALA A 167 -2.24 -22.91 12.09
CA ALA A 167 -1.50 -22.25 11.02
C ALA A 167 -1.68 -22.93 9.66
N ASP A 168 -1.62 -24.26 9.63
CA ASP A 168 -1.83 -25.02 8.40
C ASP A 168 -3.26 -24.86 7.87
N GLU A 169 -4.28 -24.93 8.73
CA GLU A 169 -5.68 -24.74 8.33
C GLU A 169 -5.90 -23.36 7.70
N LEU A 170 -5.26 -22.32 8.25
CA LEU A 170 -5.45 -20.94 7.83
C LEU A 170 -4.57 -20.52 6.65
N LEU A 171 -3.42 -21.18 6.42
CA LEU A 171 -2.40 -20.71 5.49
C LEU A 171 -2.06 -21.66 4.33
N HIS A 172 -2.55 -22.92 4.34
CA HIS A 172 -2.18 -23.91 3.33
C HIS A 172 -2.67 -23.58 1.91
N ASP A 173 -3.73 -22.79 1.78
CA ASP A 173 -4.40 -22.46 0.51
C ASP A 173 -3.94 -21.12 -0.08
N VAL A 174 -2.94 -20.43 0.53
CA VAL A 174 -2.43 -19.17 0.03
C VAL A 174 -1.11 -19.34 -0.70
N SER A 175 -0.89 -18.49 -1.69
CA SER A 175 0.31 -18.50 -2.53
C SER A 175 1.34 -17.47 -2.10
N GLY A 176 1.02 -16.65 -1.11
CA GLY A 176 1.91 -15.65 -0.53
C GLY A 176 1.41 -15.17 0.82
N ILE A 177 2.33 -14.78 1.69
CA ILE A 177 2.02 -14.25 3.03
C ILE A 177 2.65 -12.87 3.19
N LEU A 178 1.83 -11.87 3.54
CA LEU A 178 2.26 -10.52 3.82
C LEU A 178 1.97 -10.16 5.27
N VAL A 179 2.99 -9.70 5.99
CA VAL A 179 2.86 -9.12 7.34
C VAL A 179 3.11 -7.61 7.26
N PRO A 180 2.08 -6.79 7.43
CA PRO A 180 2.17 -5.34 7.30
C PRO A 180 2.79 -4.68 8.53
N GLY A 181 3.07 -3.38 8.40
CA GLY A 181 3.42 -2.51 9.51
C GLY A 181 2.31 -2.40 10.56
N GLY A 182 2.68 -1.97 11.75
CA GLY A 182 1.77 -1.76 12.87
C GLY A 182 2.52 -1.34 14.13
N PHE A 183 1.76 -1.00 15.19
CA PHE A 183 2.28 -0.63 16.50
C PHE A 183 1.60 -1.44 17.60
N GLY A 184 2.29 -1.60 18.74
CA GLY A 184 1.79 -2.30 19.93
C GLY A 184 1.89 -3.82 19.82
N ASP A 185 1.61 -4.49 20.91
CA ASP A 185 1.89 -5.89 21.23
C ASP A 185 0.83 -6.90 20.78
N ARG A 186 -0.34 -6.42 20.39
CA ARG A 186 -1.48 -7.28 20.03
C ARG A 186 -1.22 -8.11 18.78
N GLY A 187 -1.38 -9.44 18.87
CA GLY A 187 -1.28 -10.38 17.75
C GLY A 187 0.16 -10.58 17.22
N ILE A 188 1.17 -10.32 18.04
CA ILE A 188 2.60 -10.48 17.67
C ILE A 188 2.95 -11.94 17.43
N ASP A 189 2.54 -12.84 18.34
CA ASP A 189 2.86 -14.26 18.24
C ASP A 189 2.26 -14.89 16.98
N GLY A 190 1.03 -14.53 16.63
CA GLY A 190 0.42 -15.01 15.38
C GLY A 190 1.13 -14.50 14.13
N LYS A 191 1.67 -13.28 14.14
CA LYS A 191 2.51 -12.80 13.03
C LYS A 191 3.82 -13.57 12.95
N ILE A 192 4.46 -13.86 14.08
CA ILE A 192 5.68 -14.67 14.13
C ILE A 192 5.37 -16.10 13.63
N THR A 193 4.24 -16.66 14.01
CA THR A 193 3.76 -17.96 13.51
C THR A 193 3.56 -17.94 11.98
N ALA A 194 2.93 -16.92 11.43
CA ALA A 194 2.76 -16.77 9.98
C ALA A 194 4.10 -16.67 9.24
N ILE A 195 5.06 -15.93 9.78
CA ILE A 195 6.38 -15.77 9.21
C ILE A 195 7.14 -17.09 9.22
N ARG A 196 7.09 -17.83 10.34
CA ARG A 196 7.67 -19.16 10.46
C ARG A 196 7.06 -20.14 9.47
N TYR A 197 5.72 -20.13 9.36
CA TYR A 197 5.01 -20.97 8.41
C TYR A 197 5.45 -20.68 6.98
N ALA A 198 5.53 -19.40 6.59
CA ALA A 198 6.04 -19.01 5.26
C ALA A 198 7.46 -19.52 5.01
N ARG A 199 8.37 -19.33 5.97
CA ARG A 199 9.77 -19.73 5.85
C ARG A 199 9.93 -21.26 5.72
N GLU A 200 9.21 -22.03 6.55
CA GLU A 200 9.33 -23.48 6.59
C GLU A 200 8.66 -24.18 5.40
N HIS A 201 7.60 -23.60 4.84
CA HIS A 201 6.85 -24.17 3.70
C HIS A 201 7.25 -23.58 2.34
N GLY A 202 8.23 -22.68 2.29
CA GLY A 202 8.68 -22.06 1.03
C GLY A 202 7.66 -21.13 0.38
N ILE A 203 6.66 -20.65 1.15
CA ILE A 203 5.64 -19.72 0.65
C ILE A 203 6.22 -18.31 0.55
N PRO A 204 6.10 -17.63 -0.60
CA PRO A 204 6.55 -16.25 -0.74
C PRO A 204 6.11 -15.34 0.41
N PHE A 205 7.07 -14.61 0.99
CA PHE A 205 6.86 -13.77 2.15
C PHE A 205 7.29 -12.32 1.91
N LEU A 206 6.42 -11.37 2.25
CA LEU A 206 6.73 -9.93 2.27
C LEU A 206 6.48 -9.35 3.68
N GLY A 207 7.54 -8.85 4.33
CA GLY A 207 7.46 -8.17 5.62
C GLY A 207 7.63 -6.65 5.47
N LEU A 208 6.70 -5.86 6.01
CA LEU A 208 6.73 -4.39 5.95
C LEU A 208 6.88 -3.80 7.35
N CYS A 209 7.87 -2.96 7.58
CA CYS A 209 8.14 -2.25 8.84
C CYS A 209 8.16 -3.22 10.04
N LEU A 210 7.12 -3.27 10.87
CA LEU A 210 6.98 -4.28 11.94
C LEU A 210 7.11 -5.71 11.40
N GLY A 211 6.60 -5.98 10.19
CA GLY A 211 6.74 -7.29 9.55
C GLY A 211 8.19 -7.71 9.31
N MET A 212 9.09 -6.76 8.97
CA MET A 212 10.52 -7.02 8.91
C MET A 212 11.13 -7.29 10.30
N GLN A 213 10.77 -6.47 11.28
CA GLN A 213 11.28 -6.65 12.65
C GLN A 213 10.91 -8.03 13.20
N LEU A 214 9.65 -8.46 12.98
CA LEU A 214 9.19 -9.78 13.41
C LEU A 214 9.80 -10.92 12.60
N ALA A 215 10.15 -10.71 11.33
CA ALA A 215 10.89 -11.69 10.53
C ALA A 215 12.30 -11.93 11.11
N ILE A 216 12.95 -10.88 11.59
CA ILE A 216 14.25 -11.00 12.28
C ILE A 216 14.10 -11.68 13.64
N VAL A 217 13.05 -11.34 14.41
CA VAL A 217 12.74 -12.01 15.68
C VAL A 217 12.48 -13.50 15.46
N GLU A 218 11.66 -13.86 14.49
CA GLU A 218 11.36 -15.26 14.13
C GLU A 218 12.65 -16.02 13.78
N PHE A 219 13.46 -15.45 12.88
CA PHE A 219 14.70 -16.06 12.44
C PHE A 219 15.71 -16.21 13.58
N ALA A 220 15.84 -15.22 14.42
CA ALA A 220 16.70 -15.26 15.60
C ALA A 220 16.29 -16.37 16.56
N ARG A 221 14.98 -16.54 16.81
CA ARG A 221 14.45 -17.60 17.68
C ARG A 221 14.67 -18.99 17.12
N HIS A 222 14.24 -19.22 15.90
CA HIS A 222 14.07 -20.58 15.36
C HIS A 222 15.24 -21.05 14.50
N VAL A 223 16.12 -20.12 14.04
CA VAL A 223 17.30 -20.48 13.21
C VAL A 223 18.59 -20.18 13.94
N CYS A 224 18.73 -19.01 14.60
CA CYS A 224 19.95 -18.68 15.33
C CYS A 224 19.98 -19.29 16.76
N GLY A 225 18.83 -19.76 17.30
CA GLY A 225 18.76 -20.41 18.61
C GLY A 225 18.65 -19.43 19.79
N PHE A 226 18.31 -18.17 19.56
CA PHE A 226 18.05 -17.16 20.59
C PHE A 226 16.57 -17.23 21.01
N ASN A 227 16.21 -18.20 21.83
CA ASN A 227 14.81 -18.60 22.10
C ASN A 227 13.90 -17.48 22.61
N ASP A 228 14.44 -16.47 23.32
CA ASP A 228 13.72 -15.33 23.85
C ASP A 228 13.95 -14.04 23.02
N ALA A 229 14.55 -14.15 21.83
CA ALA A 229 14.79 -12.98 20.99
C ALA A 229 13.52 -12.18 20.72
N HIS A 230 13.58 -10.87 20.93
CA HIS A 230 12.43 -9.99 20.76
C HIS A 230 12.85 -8.55 20.42
N SER A 231 11.84 -7.71 20.17
CA SER A 231 11.98 -6.24 20.23
C SER A 231 11.81 -5.75 21.66
N ILE A 232 12.69 -4.85 22.13
CA ILE A 232 12.51 -4.21 23.44
C ILE A 232 11.25 -3.34 23.54
N GLU A 233 10.65 -2.96 22.39
CA GLU A 233 9.35 -2.29 22.37
C GLU A 233 8.24 -3.20 22.89
N LEU A 234 8.33 -4.50 22.56
CA LEU A 234 7.28 -5.48 22.78
C LEU A 234 7.56 -6.36 24.02
N ASP A 235 8.82 -6.64 24.28
CA ASP A 235 9.29 -7.34 25.48
C ASP A 235 10.56 -6.67 26.05
N PRO A 236 10.42 -5.73 26.99
CA PRO A 236 11.57 -5.08 27.62
C PRO A 236 12.45 -6.01 28.47
N GLN A 237 12.01 -7.24 28.75
CA GLN A 237 12.74 -8.20 29.56
C GLN A 237 13.55 -9.21 28.74
N THR A 238 13.44 -9.17 27.42
CA THR A 238 14.21 -10.08 26.53
C THR A 238 15.71 -9.99 26.80
N THR A 239 16.37 -11.13 26.88
CA THR A 239 17.84 -11.18 26.99
C THR A 239 18.55 -11.09 25.64
N HIS A 240 17.79 -11.23 24.53
CA HIS A 240 18.27 -11.10 23.17
C HIS A 240 17.47 -10.03 22.40
N PRO A 241 17.71 -8.72 22.67
CA PRO A 241 17.00 -7.63 22.01
C PRO A 241 17.52 -7.43 20.58
N VAL A 242 17.05 -8.28 19.67
CA VAL A 242 17.45 -8.24 18.24
C VAL A 242 16.89 -7.01 17.51
N ILE A 243 15.83 -6.40 18.09
CA ILE A 243 15.28 -5.11 17.68
C ILE A 243 15.36 -4.16 18.87
N HIS A 244 15.99 -3.00 18.67
CA HIS A 244 16.32 -2.06 19.73
C HIS A 244 16.14 -0.60 19.25
N LEU A 245 16.15 0.36 20.20
CA LEU A 245 16.25 1.78 19.89
C LEU A 245 17.60 2.09 19.24
N MET A 246 17.62 3.06 18.34
CA MET A 246 18.89 3.62 17.89
C MET A 246 19.61 4.34 19.04
N PRO A 247 20.97 4.30 19.08
CA PRO A 247 21.74 4.96 20.14
C PRO A 247 21.42 6.45 20.29
N GLU A 248 21.09 7.14 19.20
CA GLU A 248 20.74 8.57 19.22
C GLU A 248 19.35 8.85 19.79
N GLN A 249 18.54 7.82 20.03
CA GLN A 249 17.18 7.91 20.59
C GLN A 249 17.11 7.45 22.03
N ASP A 250 18.22 6.94 22.57
CA ASP A 250 18.29 6.49 23.95
C ASP A 250 18.31 7.70 24.89
N GLY A 251 17.41 7.71 25.89
CA GLY A 251 17.30 8.81 26.87
C GLY A 251 16.44 10.02 26.43
N ILE A 252 15.77 9.98 25.29
CA ILE A 252 14.82 11.04 24.89
C ILE A 252 13.45 10.76 25.51
N GLU A 253 13.08 11.53 26.55
CA GLU A 253 11.77 11.40 27.23
C GLU A 253 10.58 11.84 26.34
N ASP A 254 10.79 12.72 25.37
CA ASP A 254 9.73 13.26 24.50
C ASP A 254 9.53 12.38 23.27
N ILE A 255 8.50 11.56 23.32
CA ILE A 255 8.15 10.56 22.29
C ILE A 255 7.80 11.21 20.94
N GLY A 256 7.33 12.46 20.94
CA GLY A 256 6.97 13.21 19.76
C GLY A 256 8.18 13.79 19.03
N GLY A 257 8.55 13.26 17.86
CA GLY A 257 9.64 13.80 17.03
C GLY A 257 10.88 12.93 16.93
N THR A 258 10.95 11.80 17.64
CA THR A 258 12.09 10.86 17.58
C THR A 258 11.91 9.74 16.55
N LEU A 259 10.76 9.70 15.85
CA LEU A 259 10.53 8.75 14.77
C LEU A 259 11.42 9.07 13.57
N ARG A 260 11.97 8.05 12.95
CA ARG A 260 12.55 8.15 11.62
C ARG A 260 11.39 8.27 10.64
N LEU A 261 11.08 9.50 10.26
CA LEU A 261 9.89 9.87 9.47
C LEU A 261 10.28 10.51 8.15
N GLY A 262 9.72 10.02 7.05
CA GLY A 262 9.94 10.57 5.72
C GLY A 262 10.72 9.67 4.79
N SER A 263 11.33 10.23 3.76
CA SER A 263 12.09 9.50 2.74
C SER A 263 13.56 9.43 3.13
N TYR A 264 14.10 8.20 3.16
CA TYR A 264 15.52 7.94 3.47
C TYR A 264 16.17 7.08 2.39
N PRO A 265 17.47 7.30 2.14
CA PRO A 265 18.23 6.47 1.19
C PRO A 265 18.56 5.10 1.81
N CYS A 266 18.55 4.09 0.95
CA CYS A 266 18.98 2.74 1.26
C CYS A 266 19.90 2.26 0.15
N VAL A 267 21.08 1.74 0.49
CA VAL A 267 22.04 1.16 -0.44
C VAL A 267 21.81 -0.35 -0.48
N LEU A 268 21.52 -0.87 -1.66
CA LEU A 268 21.24 -2.28 -1.87
C LEU A 268 22.51 -3.07 -2.20
N ASP A 269 22.59 -4.28 -1.67
CA ASP A 269 23.60 -5.26 -2.05
C ASP A 269 23.32 -5.76 -3.48
N LYS A 270 24.33 -5.69 -4.37
CA LYS A 270 24.18 -6.01 -5.80
C LYS A 270 23.82 -7.47 -6.08
N ASP A 271 24.15 -8.37 -5.16
CA ASP A 271 23.84 -9.79 -5.27
C ASP A 271 22.53 -10.15 -4.53
N SER A 272 21.64 -9.15 -4.28
CA SER A 272 20.40 -9.34 -3.56
C SER A 272 19.18 -9.41 -4.48
N LYS A 273 18.13 -10.08 -4.01
CA LYS A 273 16.80 -10.06 -4.65
C LYS A 273 16.25 -8.62 -4.71
N ALA A 274 16.48 -7.85 -3.65
CA ALA A 274 16.07 -6.44 -3.60
C ALA A 274 16.72 -5.65 -4.77
N TYR A 275 18.03 -5.79 -5.00
CA TYR A 275 18.69 -5.11 -6.11
C TYR A 275 18.14 -5.56 -7.48
N GLU A 276 17.89 -6.86 -7.66
CA GLU A 276 17.28 -7.41 -8.88
C GLU A 276 15.91 -6.75 -9.17
N LEU A 277 15.11 -6.55 -8.13
CA LEU A 277 13.76 -5.99 -8.24
C LEU A 277 13.76 -4.49 -8.53
N TYR A 278 14.62 -3.71 -7.87
CA TYR A 278 14.68 -2.27 -8.03
C TYR A 278 15.50 -1.83 -9.26
N GLY A 279 16.56 -2.56 -9.60
CA GLY A 279 17.48 -2.22 -10.69
C GLY A 279 18.36 -0.99 -10.40
N GLU A 280 18.44 -0.54 -9.16
CA GLU A 280 19.18 0.64 -8.70
C GLU A 280 19.96 0.30 -7.43
N GLU A 281 21.20 0.83 -7.31
CA GLU A 281 22.05 0.60 -6.13
C GLU A 281 21.58 1.41 -4.92
N THR A 282 21.10 2.62 -5.13
CA THR A 282 20.59 3.49 -4.05
C THR A 282 19.14 3.82 -4.32
N ILE A 283 18.29 3.37 -3.42
CA ILE A 283 16.85 3.63 -3.45
C ILE A 283 16.47 4.60 -2.33
N HIS A 284 15.28 5.21 -2.45
CA HIS A 284 14.74 6.09 -1.43
C HIS A 284 13.36 5.59 -1.04
N GLU A 285 13.19 5.19 0.21
CA GLU A 285 11.91 4.67 0.72
C GLU A 285 11.37 5.50 1.88
N ARG A 286 10.04 5.42 2.10
CA ARG A 286 9.39 6.14 3.20
C ARG A 286 9.42 5.30 4.48
N HIS A 287 9.78 5.95 5.58
CA HIS A 287 9.90 5.35 6.90
C HIS A 287 8.97 6.02 7.91
N ARG A 288 8.53 5.21 8.89
CA ARG A 288 7.81 5.66 10.07
C ARG A 288 8.02 4.64 11.20
N HIS A 289 9.21 4.69 11.81
CA HIS A 289 9.55 3.76 12.89
C HIS A 289 10.58 4.38 13.84
N ARG A 290 10.74 3.75 15.00
CA ARG A 290 11.70 4.16 16.05
C ARG A 290 12.72 3.06 16.29
N TYR A 291 12.26 1.80 16.23
CA TYR A 291 13.07 0.63 16.54
C TYR A 291 13.73 0.09 15.27
N GLU A 292 14.93 -0.43 15.44
CA GLU A 292 15.83 -0.87 14.38
C GLU A 292 16.44 -2.20 14.72
N VAL A 293 17.04 -2.85 13.73
CA VAL A 293 17.84 -4.06 13.94
C VAL A 293 19.05 -3.73 14.81
N ASN A 294 19.22 -4.48 15.89
CA ASN A 294 20.37 -4.32 16.77
C ASN A 294 21.65 -4.83 16.08
N ASN A 295 22.60 -3.94 15.88
CA ASN A 295 23.85 -4.22 15.19
C ASN A 295 24.68 -5.33 15.85
N TYR A 296 24.50 -5.59 17.15
CA TYR A 296 25.17 -6.66 17.87
C TYR A 296 24.88 -8.04 17.31
N TYR A 297 23.67 -8.27 16.79
CA TYR A 297 23.24 -9.58 16.27
C TYR A 297 23.42 -9.77 14.75
N ARG A 298 23.92 -8.76 14.02
CA ARG A 298 24.04 -8.83 12.56
C ARG A 298 24.88 -10.02 12.08
N GLU A 299 26.01 -10.25 12.74
CA GLU A 299 26.93 -11.31 12.38
C GLU A 299 26.29 -12.70 12.56
N ASP A 300 25.53 -12.89 13.65
CA ASP A 300 24.84 -14.15 13.94
C ASP A 300 23.71 -14.41 12.92
N LEU A 301 22.93 -13.38 12.59
CA LEU A 301 21.89 -13.45 11.55
C LEU A 301 22.48 -13.84 10.19
N GLN A 302 23.58 -13.18 9.80
CA GLN A 302 24.23 -13.45 8.52
C GLN A 302 24.90 -14.84 8.47
N LYS A 303 25.58 -15.26 9.53
CA LYS A 303 26.17 -16.62 9.63
C LYS A 303 25.10 -17.71 9.55
N SER A 304 23.90 -17.44 10.03
CA SER A 304 22.76 -18.34 10.00
C SER A 304 22.01 -18.34 8.66
N GLY A 305 22.41 -17.47 7.70
CA GLY A 305 21.88 -17.47 6.33
C GLY A 305 20.95 -16.32 5.97
N MET A 306 20.68 -15.37 6.87
CA MET A 306 19.95 -14.15 6.52
C MET A 306 20.87 -13.16 5.80
N LYS A 307 20.43 -12.61 4.69
CA LYS A 307 21.13 -11.55 3.98
C LYS A 307 20.54 -10.18 4.37
N LEU A 308 21.40 -9.27 4.83
CA LEU A 308 21.03 -7.88 5.08
C LEU A 308 21.20 -7.11 3.77
N SER A 309 20.16 -7.14 2.96
CA SER A 309 20.21 -6.76 1.54
C SER A 309 20.11 -5.26 1.28
N GLY A 310 19.75 -4.46 2.28
CA GLY A 310 19.71 -3.00 2.20
C GLY A 310 20.19 -2.37 3.49
N LEU A 311 21.07 -1.37 3.38
CA LEU A 311 21.62 -0.64 4.51
C LEU A 311 21.48 0.87 4.29
N SER A 312 21.47 1.63 5.40
CA SER A 312 21.67 3.08 5.31
C SER A 312 23.03 3.40 4.67
N PRO A 313 23.23 4.59 4.05
CA PRO A 313 24.50 4.92 3.37
C PRO A 313 25.75 4.84 4.26
N ASP A 314 25.58 5.07 5.56
CA ASP A 314 26.66 4.91 6.57
C ASP A 314 26.82 3.46 7.05
N GLY A 315 26.00 2.53 6.54
CA GLY A 315 26.02 1.11 6.86
C GLY A 315 25.50 0.76 8.25
N ARG A 316 25.00 1.71 9.05
CA ARG A 316 24.63 1.48 10.45
C ARG A 316 23.25 0.88 10.64
N ILE A 317 22.29 1.20 9.75
CA ILE A 317 20.90 0.78 9.86
C ILE A 317 20.61 -0.28 8.80
N VAL A 318 19.95 -1.36 9.22
CA VAL A 318 19.45 -2.39 8.32
C VAL A 318 18.07 -1.98 7.83
N GLU A 319 17.96 -1.76 6.53
CA GLU A 319 16.73 -1.31 5.86
C GLU A 319 15.95 -2.46 5.21
N MET A 320 16.67 -3.51 4.81
CA MET A 320 16.08 -4.68 4.16
C MET A 320 16.84 -5.94 4.55
N CYS A 321 16.10 -7.05 4.63
CA CYS A 321 16.64 -8.38 4.77
C CYS A 321 15.93 -9.38 3.86
N GLU A 322 16.63 -10.47 3.53
CA GLU A 322 16.11 -11.55 2.71
C GLU A 322 16.74 -12.89 3.09
N LEU A 323 16.09 -13.98 2.70
CA LEU A 323 16.62 -15.35 2.84
C LEU A 323 16.95 -15.89 1.44
N PRO A 324 18.24 -15.91 1.03
CA PRO A 324 18.62 -16.38 -0.30
C PRO A 324 18.29 -17.84 -0.57
N SER A 325 18.22 -18.68 0.47
CA SER A 325 17.84 -20.09 0.38
C SER A 325 16.35 -20.33 0.20
N HIS A 326 15.51 -19.29 0.43
CA HIS A 326 14.07 -19.36 0.28
C HIS A 326 13.65 -18.91 -1.13
N PRO A 327 12.61 -19.49 -1.75
CA PRO A 327 12.15 -19.10 -3.08
C PRO A 327 11.90 -17.60 -3.23
N TRP A 328 11.24 -16.98 -2.25
CA TRP A 328 11.06 -15.54 -2.17
C TRP A 328 10.73 -15.10 -0.73
N PHE A 329 11.69 -14.57 -0.01
CA PHE A 329 11.51 -14.04 1.34
C PHE A 329 12.24 -12.70 1.44
N VAL A 330 11.49 -11.60 1.42
CA VAL A 330 12.02 -10.24 1.46
C VAL A 330 11.27 -9.44 2.49
N ALA A 331 11.99 -8.66 3.29
CA ALA A 331 11.39 -7.75 4.23
C ALA A 331 12.10 -6.40 4.24
N THR A 332 11.35 -5.33 4.47
CA THR A 332 11.84 -3.96 4.50
C THR A 332 11.33 -3.21 5.72
N GLN A 333 12.19 -2.36 6.29
CA GLN A 333 11.83 -1.46 7.39
C GLN A 333 10.95 -0.29 6.91
N ALA A 334 10.93 -0.05 5.62
CA ALA A 334 10.17 1.00 4.99
C ALA A 334 8.68 0.66 4.77
N HIS A 335 7.96 1.65 4.24
CA HIS A 335 6.56 1.58 3.83
C HIS A 335 6.44 1.78 2.31
N PRO A 336 6.81 0.79 1.49
CA PRO A 336 6.79 0.87 0.02
C PRO A 336 5.37 0.99 -0.55
N GLU A 337 4.34 0.60 0.20
CA GLU A 337 2.94 0.73 -0.18
C GLU A 337 2.53 2.15 -0.53
N PHE A 338 3.16 3.16 0.08
CA PHE A 338 2.87 4.57 -0.19
C PHE A 338 3.47 5.09 -1.51
N LYS A 339 4.35 4.32 -2.15
CA LYS A 339 4.97 4.69 -3.42
C LYS A 339 4.43 3.92 -4.61
N SER A 340 3.62 2.88 -4.37
CA SER A 340 3.02 2.08 -5.42
C SER A 340 1.94 2.88 -6.17
N ARG A 341 1.88 2.70 -7.50
CA ARG A 341 0.88 3.32 -8.39
C ARG A 341 0.39 2.29 -9.40
N PRO A 342 -0.84 2.42 -9.90
CA PRO A 342 -1.40 1.43 -10.84
C PRO A 342 -0.60 1.30 -12.13
N ASN A 343 -0.09 2.40 -12.69
CA ASN A 343 0.76 2.40 -13.88
C ASN A 343 2.26 2.26 -13.58
N ARG A 344 2.65 2.28 -12.31
CA ARG A 344 4.03 2.07 -11.84
C ARG A 344 4.03 1.33 -10.50
N PRO A 345 3.73 0.03 -10.51
CA PRO A 345 3.72 -0.80 -9.32
C PRO A 345 5.06 -0.77 -8.61
N HIS A 346 5.04 -0.72 -7.29
CA HIS A 346 6.27 -0.76 -6.51
C HIS A 346 7.00 -2.09 -6.72
N PRO A 347 8.34 -2.10 -6.91
CA PRO A 347 9.11 -3.30 -7.25
C PRO A 347 8.91 -4.48 -6.29
N LEU A 348 8.85 -4.23 -4.98
CA LEU A 348 8.64 -5.28 -3.98
C LEU A 348 7.26 -5.94 -4.10
N PHE A 349 6.20 -5.16 -4.32
CA PHE A 349 4.85 -5.71 -4.50
C PHE A 349 4.72 -6.46 -5.83
N LYS A 350 5.30 -5.92 -6.91
CA LYS A 350 5.35 -6.60 -8.20
C LYS A 350 6.11 -7.93 -8.09
N GLY A 351 7.29 -7.93 -7.45
CA GLY A 351 8.10 -9.13 -7.25
C GLY A 351 7.40 -10.17 -6.37
N PHE A 352 6.77 -9.73 -5.28
CA PHE A 352 6.04 -10.61 -4.37
C PHE A 352 4.85 -11.31 -5.05
N VAL A 353 4.03 -10.55 -5.79
CA VAL A 353 2.89 -11.15 -6.52
C VAL A 353 3.38 -12.08 -7.63
N GLY A 354 4.45 -11.73 -8.34
CA GLY A 354 5.07 -12.62 -9.32
C GLY A 354 5.57 -13.92 -8.70
N ALA A 355 6.18 -13.85 -7.52
CA ALA A 355 6.60 -15.03 -6.78
C ALA A 355 5.41 -15.88 -6.30
N ALA A 356 4.33 -15.24 -5.83
CA ALA A 356 3.11 -15.92 -5.42
C ALA A 356 2.45 -16.68 -6.59
N LEU A 357 2.41 -16.08 -7.78
CA LEU A 357 1.93 -16.75 -8.99
C LEU A 357 2.79 -17.98 -9.35
N ASN A 358 4.12 -17.83 -9.30
CA ASN A 358 5.04 -18.95 -9.57
C ASN A 358 4.89 -20.09 -8.54
N TYR A 359 4.68 -19.73 -7.27
CA TYR A 359 4.40 -20.70 -6.21
C TYR A 359 3.11 -21.45 -6.49
N GLN A 360 2.03 -20.74 -6.84
CA GLN A 360 0.75 -21.34 -7.19
C GLN A 360 0.89 -22.31 -8.38
N ASP A 361 1.54 -21.86 -9.48
CA ASP A 361 1.72 -22.66 -10.70
C ASP A 361 2.54 -23.95 -10.42
N SER A 362 3.41 -23.96 -9.40
CA SER A 362 4.25 -25.12 -9.03
C SER A 362 3.59 -26.09 -8.04
N HIS A 363 2.45 -25.71 -7.42
CA HIS A 363 1.75 -26.50 -6.40
C HIS A 363 0.32 -26.88 -6.83
N GLN A 364 -0.12 -26.50 -8.02
CA GLN A 364 -1.30 -27.00 -8.73
C GLN A 364 -0.97 -28.21 -9.58
#